data_c41be533a2f855aaa51b21ddb9160021
#
_entry.id   c41be533a2f855aaa51b21ddb9160021
#
_cell.length_a   1.000
_cell.length_b   1.000
_cell.length_c   1.000
_cell.angle_alpha   90.00
_cell.angle_beta   90.00
_cell.angle_gamma   90.00
#
_symmetry.space_group_name_H-M   'P 1'
#
loop_
_entity.id
_entity.type
_entity.pdbx_description
1 polymer ?
#
loop_
_entity_poly.entity_id
_entity_poly.type
_entity_poly.pdbx_seq_one_letter_code
_entity_poly.pdbx_strand_id
1 'polypeptide(L)'
;MNPNDFRSPEAGQVILTQKGYHAFIPAPLPPNLVWSLPLISALSEAERDLSRLAALTGAFPFPRLLIQPFMRREAVLSSRIEGTRATLAELYTYESAQLSFLEPGDDVREVHNYVTALDYGLERLKTLPISLRLIREIHEKLMHGVRGGNLTPGEFRRTQNWIGPAGSTILTATYVPPPVDEMNQALGDLEKFIHTGTDVPVLARAAMIHYQFEALHPFLDGNGRVGRLLMALLFTEWNILSQPLLN
;
A
#
# COMPACT_ATOMS: atom_id res chain seq x y z
N MET A 1 16.87 2.68 -15.80
CA MET A 1 16.54 1.29 -15.40
C MET A 1 17.32 0.32 -16.29
N ASN A 2 17.93 -0.72 -15.71
CA ASN A 2 18.62 -1.76 -16.47
C ASN A 2 17.64 -2.92 -16.80
N PRO A 3 17.32 -3.20 -18.09
CA PRO A 3 16.37 -4.24 -18.45
C PRO A 3 16.79 -5.65 -17.98
N ASN A 4 18.10 -5.89 -17.80
CA ASN A 4 18.59 -7.19 -17.38
C ASN A 4 18.26 -7.59 -15.94
N ASP A 5 17.78 -6.63 -15.12
CA ASP A 5 17.37 -6.88 -13.74
C ASP A 5 15.94 -7.43 -13.66
N PHE A 6 15.17 -7.38 -14.77
CA PHE A 6 13.76 -7.76 -14.86
C PHE A 6 13.58 -8.91 -15.87
N ARG A 7 13.85 -10.14 -15.43
CA ARG A 7 13.93 -11.32 -16.32
C ARG A 7 12.78 -12.30 -16.17
N SER A 8 11.94 -12.16 -15.14
CA SER A 8 10.80 -13.06 -14.95
C SER A 8 9.61 -12.61 -15.82
N PRO A 9 9.23 -13.36 -16.84
CA PRO A 9 8.07 -13.02 -17.67
C PRO A 9 6.76 -13.08 -16.89
N GLU A 10 6.73 -13.86 -15.80
CA GLU A 10 5.56 -13.93 -14.90
C GLU A 10 5.37 -12.64 -14.10
N ALA A 11 6.45 -11.92 -13.84
CA ALA A 11 6.38 -10.61 -13.17
C ALA A 11 5.97 -9.48 -14.14
N GLY A 12 6.37 -9.57 -15.40
CA GLY A 12 6.11 -8.56 -16.41
C GLY A 12 7.22 -8.45 -17.46
N GLN A 13 7.25 -7.34 -18.18
CA GLN A 13 8.22 -7.08 -19.23
C GLN A 13 8.74 -5.65 -19.21
N VAL A 14 9.97 -5.47 -19.67
CA VAL A 14 10.54 -4.14 -19.90
C VAL A 14 10.31 -3.74 -21.35
N ILE A 15 9.79 -2.54 -21.56
CA ILE A 15 9.62 -1.93 -22.88
C ILE A 15 10.57 -0.73 -23.05
N LEU A 16 10.99 -0.46 -24.29
CA LEU A 16 11.60 0.83 -24.66
C LEU A 16 10.46 1.76 -25.11
N THR A 17 10.27 2.84 -24.39
CA THR A 17 9.23 3.84 -24.73
C THR A 17 9.62 4.68 -25.93
N GLN A 18 8.65 5.31 -26.57
CA GLN A 18 8.91 6.26 -27.67
C GLN A 18 9.76 7.47 -27.24
N LYS A 19 9.80 7.77 -25.94
CA LYS A 19 10.62 8.84 -25.35
C LYS A 19 12.07 8.41 -25.03
N GLY A 20 12.45 7.16 -25.38
CA GLY A 20 13.83 6.66 -25.29
C GLY A 20 14.27 6.18 -23.91
N TYR A 21 13.35 5.93 -22.98
CA TYR A 21 13.66 5.29 -21.69
C TYR A 21 12.98 3.93 -21.57
N HIS A 22 13.55 3.05 -20.74
CA HIS A 22 12.94 1.77 -20.42
C HIS A 22 11.91 1.94 -19.30
N ALA A 23 10.74 1.27 -19.43
CA ALA A 23 9.70 1.18 -18.41
C ALA A 23 9.29 -0.27 -18.20
N PHE A 24 8.92 -0.63 -16.97
CA PHE A 24 8.43 -1.96 -16.65
C PHE A 24 6.91 -1.99 -16.75
N ILE A 25 6.38 -2.98 -17.45
CA ILE A 25 4.95 -3.27 -17.53
C ILE A 25 4.70 -4.56 -16.74
N PRO A 26 4.02 -4.52 -15.59
CA PRO A 26 3.73 -5.73 -14.83
C PRO A 26 2.79 -6.65 -15.61
N ALA A 27 2.93 -7.97 -15.38
CA ALA A 27 2.05 -8.96 -15.98
C ALA A 27 0.59 -8.75 -15.54
N PRO A 28 -0.39 -9.12 -16.38
CA PRO A 28 -1.79 -9.15 -15.97
C PRO A 28 -2.04 -10.08 -14.78
N LEU A 29 -3.05 -9.76 -13.98
CA LEU A 29 -3.47 -10.57 -12.84
C LEU A 29 -4.58 -11.57 -13.21
N PRO A 30 -4.55 -12.81 -12.67
CA PRO A 30 -3.43 -13.43 -11.97
C PRO A 30 -2.30 -13.84 -12.93
N PRO A 31 -1.03 -13.72 -12.52
CA PRO A 31 0.06 -14.28 -13.30
C PRO A 31 0.03 -15.83 -13.27
N ASN A 32 0.70 -16.45 -14.22
CA ASN A 32 0.82 -17.91 -14.24
C ASN A 32 1.86 -18.37 -13.19
N LEU A 33 1.40 -18.63 -11.97
CA LEU A 33 2.26 -19.04 -10.86
C LEU A 33 2.52 -20.54 -10.85
N VAL A 34 3.78 -20.91 -10.61
CA VAL A 34 4.14 -22.28 -10.29
C VAL A 34 3.98 -22.51 -8.78
N TRP A 35 3.01 -23.36 -8.41
CA TRP A 35 2.75 -23.73 -7.01
C TRP A 35 3.77 -24.75 -6.53
N SER A 36 4.96 -24.29 -6.15
CA SER A 36 6.00 -25.13 -5.59
C SER A 36 5.68 -25.57 -4.15
N LEU A 37 6.24 -26.72 -3.73
CA LEU A 37 6.05 -27.22 -2.36
C LEU A 37 6.46 -26.19 -1.29
N PRO A 38 7.59 -25.47 -1.41
CA PRO A 38 7.94 -24.42 -0.46
C PRO A 38 6.89 -23.29 -0.38
N LEU A 39 6.34 -22.86 -1.52
CA LEU A 39 5.31 -21.83 -1.56
C LEU A 39 4.02 -22.31 -0.87
N ILE A 40 3.57 -23.53 -1.17
CA ILE A 40 2.40 -24.14 -0.54
C ILE A 40 2.59 -24.26 0.98
N SER A 41 3.78 -24.71 1.42
CA SER A 41 4.09 -24.84 2.85
C SER A 41 4.07 -23.48 3.56
N ALA A 42 4.71 -22.47 2.99
CA ALA A 42 4.73 -21.12 3.53
C ALA A 42 3.32 -20.49 3.61
N LEU A 43 2.51 -20.69 2.56
CA LEU A 43 1.12 -20.24 2.53
C LEU A 43 0.29 -20.90 3.64
N SER A 44 0.40 -22.22 3.79
CA SER A 44 -0.33 -22.98 4.82
C SER A 44 0.08 -22.57 6.25
N GLU A 45 1.36 -22.23 6.46
CA GLU A 45 1.85 -21.70 7.74
C GLU A 45 1.28 -20.31 8.01
N ALA A 46 1.35 -19.42 7.04
CA ALA A 46 0.84 -18.05 7.15
C ALA A 46 -0.68 -18.03 7.41
N GLU A 47 -1.47 -18.85 6.70
CA GLU A 47 -2.92 -18.96 6.90
C GLU A 47 -3.26 -19.46 8.30
N ARG A 48 -2.51 -20.43 8.83
CA ARG A 48 -2.67 -20.96 10.18
C ARG A 48 -2.39 -19.89 11.24
N ASP A 49 -1.29 -19.15 11.10
CA ASP A 49 -0.92 -18.13 12.06
C ASP A 49 -1.87 -16.94 12.02
N LEU A 50 -2.34 -16.57 10.83
CA LEU A 50 -3.34 -15.54 10.64
C LEU A 50 -4.70 -15.95 11.28
N SER A 51 -5.08 -17.21 11.12
CA SER A 51 -6.30 -17.76 11.76
C SER A 51 -6.19 -17.74 13.29
N ARG A 52 -5.01 -18.04 13.84
CA ARG A 52 -4.75 -17.92 15.29
C ARG A 52 -4.87 -16.49 15.77
N LEU A 53 -4.30 -15.53 15.02
CA LEU A 53 -4.39 -14.10 15.35
C LEU A 53 -5.84 -13.63 15.31
N ALA A 54 -6.60 -14.00 14.28
CA ALA A 54 -8.02 -13.68 14.15
C ALA A 54 -8.85 -14.24 15.32
N ALA A 55 -8.59 -15.47 15.74
CA ALA A 55 -9.26 -16.09 16.89
C ALA A 55 -8.95 -15.37 18.21
N LEU A 56 -7.69 -15.00 18.43
CA LEU A 56 -7.27 -14.25 19.63
C LEU A 56 -7.98 -12.90 19.71
N THR A 57 -8.06 -12.17 18.63
CA THR A 57 -8.70 -10.84 18.59
C THR A 57 -10.21 -10.92 18.75
N GLY A 58 -10.85 -11.96 18.23
CA GLY A 58 -12.29 -12.19 18.41
C GLY A 58 -12.70 -12.52 19.85
N ALA A 59 -11.76 -13.00 20.69
CA ALA A 59 -12.02 -13.34 22.08
C ALA A 59 -12.00 -12.13 23.04
N PHE A 60 -11.51 -10.96 22.60
CA PHE A 60 -11.45 -9.77 23.46
C PHE A 60 -12.77 -9.00 23.49
N PRO A 61 -13.29 -8.62 24.67
CA PRO A 61 -14.55 -7.91 24.78
C PRO A 61 -14.49 -6.46 24.26
N PHE A 62 -13.29 -5.86 24.19
CA PHE A 62 -13.05 -4.49 23.69
C PHE A 62 -11.89 -4.46 22.70
N PRO A 63 -12.03 -5.08 21.51
CA PRO A 63 -10.93 -5.22 20.57
C PRO A 63 -10.35 -3.87 20.14
N ARG A 64 -11.17 -2.82 20.00
CA ARG A 64 -10.70 -1.49 19.60
C ARG A 64 -9.67 -0.88 20.57
N LEU A 65 -9.83 -1.06 21.88
CA LEU A 65 -8.87 -0.53 22.86
C LEU A 65 -7.52 -1.23 22.79
N LEU A 66 -7.53 -2.53 22.49
CA LEU A 66 -6.30 -3.30 22.32
C LEU A 66 -5.58 -2.94 21.02
N ILE A 67 -6.30 -2.65 19.97
CA ILE A 67 -5.78 -2.51 18.62
C ILE A 67 -5.19 -1.13 18.36
N GLN A 68 -5.75 -0.08 18.96
CA GLN A 68 -5.29 1.29 18.76
C GLN A 68 -3.77 1.48 18.95
N PRO A 69 -3.10 0.91 19.98
CA PRO A 69 -1.64 0.99 20.10
C PRO A 69 -0.89 0.29 18.96
N PHE A 70 -1.41 -0.84 18.46
CA PHE A 70 -0.79 -1.56 17.34
C PHE A 70 -0.91 -0.76 16.04
N MET A 71 -2.06 -0.18 15.74
CA MET A 71 -2.25 0.69 14.58
C MET A 71 -1.27 1.88 14.58
N ARG A 72 -1.06 2.51 15.74
CA ARG A 72 -0.11 3.62 15.88
C ARG A 72 1.34 3.17 15.73
N ARG A 73 1.67 2.03 16.31
CA ARG A 73 3.00 1.43 16.13
C ARG A 73 3.26 1.11 14.65
N GLU A 74 2.28 0.55 13.98
CA GLU A 74 2.35 0.26 12.55
C GLU A 74 2.53 1.55 11.73
N ALA A 75 1.75 2.59 12.01
CA ALA A 75 1.88 3.89 11.35
C ALA A 75 3.31 4.46 11.46
N VAL A 76 3.93 4.35 12.66
CA VAL A 76 5.32 4.76 12.88
C VAL A 76 6.28 3.91 12.06
N LEU A 77 6.12 2.57 12.07
CA LEU A 77 7.01 1.66 11.36
C LEU A 77 6.87 1.82 9.83
N SER A 78 5.65 1.89 9.34
CA SER A 78 5.34 2.11 7.92
C SER A 78 5.92 3.43 7.41
N SER A 79 5.74 4.52 8.14
CA SER A 79 6.28 5.82 7.76
C SER A 79 7.81 5.89 7.87
N ARG A 80 8.40 5.12 8.80
CA ARG A 80 9.87 5.00 8.92
C ARG A 80 10.53 4.40 7.69
N ILE A 81 9.87 3.46 7.01
CA ILE A 81 10.34 2.89 5.73
C ILE A 81 10.51 4.01 4.69
N GLU A 82 9.64 5.02 4.74
CA GLU A 82 9.70 6.20 3.85
C GLU A 82 10.61 7.33 4.35
N GLY A 83 11.33 7.08 5.45
CA GLY A 83 12.37 7.98 5.98
C GLY A 83 11.92 8.93 7.09
N THR A 84 10.69 8.84 7.63
CA THR A 84 10.30 9.63 8.80
C THR A 84 11.04 9.16 10.05
N ARG A 85 11.25 10.08 11.00
CA ARG A 85 11.96 9.81 12.26
C ARG A 85 11.06 9.93 13.49
N ALA A 86 9.78 10.16 13.30
CA ALA A 86 8.81 10.26 14.39
C ALA A 86 8.79 8.99 15.24
N THR A 87 8.65 9.17 16.54
CA THR A 87 8.50 8.10 17.53
C THR A 87 7.04 7.92 17.94
N LEU A 88 6.74 6.74 18.52
CA LEU A 88 5.40 6.49 19.07
C LEU A 88 5.04 7.45 20.21
N ALA A 89 6.03 7.86 21.02
CA ALA A 89 5.82 8.82 22.10
C ALA A 89 5.46 10.21 21.58
N GLU A 90 6.12 10.68 20.52
CA GLU A 90 5.81 11.94 19.88
C GLU A 90 4.42 11.93 19.25
N LEU A 91 4.01 10.82 18.63
CA LEU A 91 2.66 10.65 18.10
C LEU A 91 1.60 10.77 19.22
N TYR A 92 1.79 10.06 20.34
CA TYR A 92 0.85 10.15 21.47
C TYR A 92 0.84 11.54 22.11
N THR A 93 1.99 12.19 22.20
CA THR A 93 2.08 13.57 22.70
C THR A 93 1.29 14.52 21.79
N TYR A 94 1.44 14.38 20.48
CA TYR A 94 0.69 15.19 19.51
C TYR A 94 -0.81 14.92 19.59
N GLU A 95 -1.26 13.67 19.60
CA GLU A 95 -2.68 13.33 19.72
C GLU A 95 -3.31 13.85 21.03
N SER A 96 -2.55 13.82 22.13
CA SER A 96 -2.98 14.38 23.41
C SER A 96 -2.97 15.90 23.43
N ALA A 97 -2.06 16.52 22.69
CA ALA A 97 -1.87 17.97 22.60
C ALA A 97 -2.77 18.64 21.55
N GLN A 98 -3.59 17.90 20.80
CA GLN A 98 -4.60 18.50 19.90
C GLN A 98 -5.59 19.43 20.66
N LEU A 99 -5.59 19.35 21.98
CA LEU A 99 -6.24 20.34 22.88
C LEU A 99 -5.37 21.57 23.15
N SER A 100 -4.13 21.62 22.74
CA SER A 100 -3.18 22.73 22.88
C SER A 100 -2.57 23.03 21.51
N PHE A 101 -2.50 24.31 21.16
CA PHE A 101 -2.12 24.90 19.86
C PHE A 101 -0.65 24.61 19.41
N LEU A 102 -0.11 23.42 19.64
CA LEU A 102 1.23 23.04 19.23
C LEU A 102 1.18 22.47 17.80
N GLU A 103 1.86 23.12 16.87
CA GLU A 103 2.10 22.60 15.54
C GLU A 103 3.07 21.39 15.61
N PRO A 104 2.71 20.21 15.08
CA PRO A 104 3.61 19.06 15.06
C PRO A 104 4.74 19.28 14.07
N GLY A 105 5.88 18.63 14.30
CA GLY A 105 6.89 18.47 13.26
C GLY A 105 6.32 17.66 12.07
N ASP A 106 6.88 17.87 10.87
CA ASP A 106 6.38 17.25 9.64
C ASP A 106 6.32 15.72 9.73
N ASP A 107 7.33 15.09 10.32
CA ASP A 107 7.40 13.63 10.49
C ASP A 107 6.25 13.09 11.36
N VAL A 108 5.91 13.78 12.45
CA VAL A 108 4.80 13.39 13.33
C VAL A 108 3.45 13.54 12.61
N ARG A 109 3.30 14.60 11.81
CA ARG A 109 2.12 14.82 10.98
C ARG A 109 1.95 13.73 9.93
N GLU A 110 3.03 13.30 9.27
CA GLU A 110 3.00 12.18 8.33
C GLU A 110 2.49 10.88 8.97
N VAL A 111 2.97 10.57 10.19
CA VAL A 111 2.52 9.39 10.93
C VAL A 111 1.06 9.52 11.38
N HIS A 112 0.66 10.69 11.87
CA HIS A 112 -0.73 10.94 12.25
C HIS A 112 -1.69 10.83 11.06
N ASN A 113 -1.28 11.33 9.88
CA ASN A 113 -2.05 11.20 8.65
C ASN A 113 -2.22 9.73 8.24
N TYR A 114 -1.21 8.88 8.48
CA TYR A 114 -1.33 7.44 8.21
C TYR A 114 -2.44 6.82 9.07
N VAL A 115 -2.47 7.10 10.38
CA VAL A 115 -3.55 6.65 11.28
C VAL A 115 -4.90 7.17 10.82
N THR A 116 -4.98 8.46 10.50
CA THR A 116 -6.20 9.11 10.00
C THR A 116 -6.70 8.49 8.69
N ALA A 117 -5.79 8.18 7.76
CA ALA A 117 -6.10 7.54 6.49
C ALA A 117 -6.60 6.10 6.67
N LEU A 118 -6.01 5.35 7.62
CA LEU A 118 -6.46 4.00 7.98
C LEU A 118 -7.86 4.02 8.60
N ASP A 119 -8.09 4.86 9.61
CA ASP A 119 -9.39 5.01 10.27
C ASP A 119 -10.47 5.43 9.26
N TYR A 120 -10.14 6.38 8.37
CA TYR A 120 -11.03 6.80 7.30
C TYR A 120 -11.38 5.64 6.36
N GLY A 121 -10.36 4.88 5.92
CA GLY A 121 -10.55 3.73 5.04
C GLY A 121 -11.45 2.66 5.65
N LEU A 122 -11.22 2.32 6.92
CA LEU A 122 -12.04 1.35 7.66
C LEU A 122 -13.50 1.80 7.81
N GLU A 123 -13.73 3.06 8.09
CA GLU A 123 -15.09 3.60 8.16
C GLU A 123 -15.76 3.63 6.78
N ARG A 124 -14.99 3.98 5.77
CA ARG A 124 -15.47 4.09 4.39
C ARG A 124 -15.85 2.74 3.79
N LEU A 125 -15.16 1.65 4.17
CA LEU A 125 -15.50 0.28 3.75
C LEU A 125 -16.93 -0.14 4.11
N LYS A 126 -17.57 0.48 5.09
CA LYS A 126 -18.98 0.21 5.42
C LYS A 126 -19.95 0.63 4.31
N THR A 127 -19.54 1.52 3.42
CA THR A 127 -20.41 2.10 2.38
C THR A 127 -19.82 2.05 0.98
N LEU A 128 -18.52 1.84 0.85
CA LEU A 128 -17.80 1.78 -0.42
C LEU A 128 -16.79 0.64 -0.35
N PRO A 129 -16.86 -0.38 -1.23
CA PRO A 129 -15.86 -1.42 -1.30
C PRO A 129 -14.50 -0.85 -1.74
N ILE A 130 -13.43 -1.64 -1.56
CA ILE A 130 -12.10 -1.26 -2.06
C ILE A 130 -12.21 -0.99 -3.57
N SER A 131 -11.81 0.22 -3.95
CA SER A 131 -11.93 0.71 -5.31
C SER A 131 -10.85 1.75 -5.58
N LEU A 132 -10.59 2.05 -6.84
CA LEU A 132 -9.69 3.15 -7.22
C LEU A 132 -10.12 4.49 -6.61
N ARG A 133 -11.42 4.66 -6.40
CA ARG A 133 -11.96 5.82 -5.70
C ARG A 133 -11.52 5.84 -4.23
N LEU A 134 -11.69 4.74 -3.51
CA LEU A 134 -11.29 4.64 -2.10
C LEU A 134 -9.78 4.82 -1.94
N ILE A 135 -8.98 4.22 -2.82
CA ILE A 135 -7.51 4.37 -2.85
C ILE A 135 -7.12 5.86 -2.99
N ARG A 136 -7.80 6.60 -3.85
CA ARG A 136 -7.56 8.04 -4.02
C ARG A 136 -7.98 8.86 -2.80
N GLU A 137 -9.14 8.55 -2.21
CA GLU A 137 -9.63 9.20 -0.98
C GLU A 137 -8.64 8.98 0.19
N ILE A 138 -8.09 7.78 0.34
CA ILE A 138 -7.06 7.44 1.34
C ILE A 138 -5.76 8.22 1.09
N HIS A 139 -5.30 8.25 -0.16
CA HIS A 139 -4.10 9.01 -0.53
C HIS A 139 -4.25 10.50 -0.22
N GLU A 140 -5.40 11.09 -0.47
CA GLU A 140 -5.68 12.49 -0.12
C GLU A 140 -5.52 12.76 1.39
N LYS A 141 -6.07 11.86 2.24
CA LYS A 141 -5.92 11.96 3.70
C LYS A 141 -4.46 11.79 4.13
N LEU A 142 -3.77 10.83 3.55
CA LEU A 142 -2.38 10.51 3.86
C LEU A 142 -1.44 11.71 3.57
N MET A 143 -1.66 12.39 2.45
CA MET A 143 -0.77 13.45 1.96
C MET A 143 -1.19 14.86 2.38
N HIS A 144 -2.19 14.99 3.26
CA HIS A 144 -2.70 16.28 3.68
C HIS A 144 -1.69 17.09 4.52
N GLY A 145 -1.23 18.23 4.00
CA GLY A 145 -0.38 19.18 4.73
C GLY A 145 1.01 18.66 5.12
N VAL A 146 1.52 17.63 4.44
CA VAL A 146 2.84 17.04 4.66
C VAL A 146 3.73 17.20 3.43
N ARG A 147 5.00 16.78 3.55
CA ARG A 147 5.95 16.73 2.41
C ARG A 147 5.32 15.92 1.26
N GLY A 148 5.42 16.45 0.05
CA GLY A 148 4.73 15.86 -1.12
C GLY A 148 3.24 16.22 -1.23
N GLY A 149 2.65 16.87 -0.25
CA GLY A 149 1.24 17.29 -0.25
C GLY A 149 0.86 18.30 -1.33
N ASN A 150 1.82 18.86 -2.04
CA ASN A 150 1.62 19.69 -3.24
C ASN A 150 1.63 18.88 -4.55
N LEU A 151 1.85 17.57 -4.47
CA LEU A 151 1.92 16.66 -5.61
C LEU A 151 0.56 15.99 -5.91
N THR A 152 -0.49 16.79 -6.02
CA THR A 152 -1.87 16.37 -6.36
C THR A 152 -2.42 15.24 -5.48
N PRO A 153 -2.56 15.43 -4.14
CA PRO A 153 -3.17 14.42 -3.26
C PRO A 153 -4.53 13.94 -3.79
N GLY A 154 -4.74 12.63 -3.74
CA GLY A 154 -5.98 12.02 -4.23
C GLY A 154 -6.07 11.86 -5.75
N GLU A 155 -5.06 12.24 -6.52
CA GLU A 155 -5.05 12.04 -7.97
C GLU A 155 -3.93 11.09 -8.42
N PHE A 156 -4.26 10.18 -9.32
CA PHE A 156 -3.25 9.38 -10.01
C PHE A 156 -2.39 10.29 -10.89
N ARG A 157 -1.11 9.96 -10.99
CA ARG A 157 -0.15 10.74 -11.76
C ARG A 157 -0.55 10.87 -13.24
N ARG A 158 -0.31 12.05 -13.76
CA ARG A 158 -0.49 12.39 -15.18
C ARG A 158 0.84 12.52 -15.91
N THR A 159 1.95 12.32 -15.17
CA THR A 159 3.30 12.38 -15.68
C THR A 159 4.06 11.13 -15.30
N GLN A 160 5.15 10.85 -16.01
CA GLN A 160 6.02 9.73 -15.67
C GLN A 160 6.81 10.06 -14.41
N ASN A 161 6.85 9.10 -13.50
CA ASN A 161 7.71 9.09 -12.31
C ASN A 161 8.74 7.95 -12.41
N TRP A 162 9.66 7.90 -11.47
CA TRP A 162 10.66 6.84 -11.36
C TRP A 162 11.13 6.71 -9.92
N ILE A 163 11.73 5.56 -9.59
CA ILE A 163 12.32 5.27 -8.28
C ILE A 163 13.84 5.12 -8.48
N GLY A 164 14.60 5.76 -7.62
CA GLY A 164 16.05 5.67 -7.62
C GLY A 164 16.69 6.53 -6.54
N PRO A 165 18.03 6.46 -6.39
CA PRO A 165 18.76 7.31 -5.48
C PRO A 165 18.51 8.80 -5.71
N ALA A 166 18.74 9.63 -4.70
CA ALA A 166 18.61 11.07 -4.81
C ALA A 166 19.46 11.61 -5.99
N GLY A 167 18.85 12.47 -6.82
CA GLY A 167 19.48 13.02 -8.01
C GLY A 167 19.44 12.13 -9.26
N SER A 168 18.82 10.93 -9.19
CA SER A 168 18.61 10.12 -10.39
C SER A 168 17.62 10.78 -11.35
N THR A 169 17.87 10.54 -12.63
CA THR A 169 16.97 10.89 -13.72
C THR A 169 16.21 9.64 -14.18
N ILE A 170 15.21 9.79 -15.02
CA ILE A 170 14.49 8.65 -15.61
C ILE A 170 15.43 7.66 -16.34
N LEU A 171 16.54 8.13 -16.89
CA LEU A 171 17.52 7.28 -17.58
C LEU A 171 18.44 6.52 -16.61
N THR A 172 18.67 7.06 -15.41
CA THR A 172 19.55 6.47 -14.38
C THR A 172 18.77 5.86 -13.22
N ALA A 173 17.46 5.90 -13.26
CA ALA A 173 16.58 5.36 -12.23
C ALA A 173 16.77 3.83 -12.05
N THR A 174 16.56 3.36 -10.84
CA THR A 174 16.55 1.91 -10.52
C THR A 174 15.30 1.26 -11.09
N TYR A 175 14.15 1.93 -10.98
CA TYR A 175 12.88 1.43 -11.46
C TYR A 175 12.09 2.55 -12.15
N VAL A 176 11.48 2.24 -13.28
CA VAL A 176 10.56 3.13 -14.01
C VAL A 176 9.25 2.37 -14.20
N PRO A 177 8.19 2.78 -13.52
CA PRO A 177 6.88 2.14 -13.63
C PRO A 177 6.25 2.38 -15.02
N PRO A 178 5.11 1.73 -15.32
CA PRO A 178 4.44 1.86 -16.62
C PRO A 178 4.20 3.32 -17.02
N PRO A 179 4.19 3.64 -18.31
CA PRO A 179 3.67 4.93 -18.79
C PRO A 179 2.21 5.13 -18.34
N VAL A 180 1.73 6.38 -18.39
CA VAL A 180 0.46 6.79 -17.77
C VAL A 180 -0.74 6.00 -18.32
N ASP A 181 -0.79 5.77 -19.62
CA ASP A 181 -1.93 5.08 -20.25
C ASP A 181 -1.98 3.60 -19.85
N GLU A 182 -0.83 2.92 -19.89
CA GLU A 182 -0.69 1.53 -19.45
C GLU A 182 -0.95 1.39 -17.94
N MET A 183 -0.51 2.35 -17.15
CA MET A 183 -0.82 2.39 -15.71
C MET A 183 -2.33 2.49 -15.47
N ASN A 184 -3.02 3.40 -16.16
CA ASN A 184 -4.47 3.58 -15.99
C ASN A 184 -5.26 2.33 -16.39
N GLN A 185 -4.87 1.68 -17.48
CA GLN A 185 -5.47 0.42 -17.90
C GLN A 185 -5.25 -0.66 -16.83
N ALA A 186 -4.01 -0.84 -16.36
CA ALA A 186 -3.66 -1.85 -15.37
C ALA A 186 -4.30 -1.57 -13.99
N LEU A 187 -4.52 -0.31 -13.61
CA LEU A 187 -5.30 0.04 -12.42
C LEU A 187 -6.75 -0.42 -12.53
N GLY A 188 -7.39 -0.22 -13.70
CA GLY A 188 -8.75 -0.73 -13.94
C GLY A 188 -8.82 -2.26 -13.89
N ASP A 189 -7.80 -2.95 -14.36
CA ASP A 189 -7.71 -4.41 -14.29
C ASP A 189 -7.40 -4.90 -12.86
N LEU A 190 -6.60 -4.16 -12.09
CA LEU A 190 -6.38 -4.40 -10.66
C LEU A 190 -7.69 -4.30 -9.86
N GLU A 191 -8.49 -3.26 -10.10
CA GLU A 191 -9.80 -3.10 -9.44
C GLU A 191 -10.74 -4.26 -9.76
N LYS A 192 -10.81 -4.69 -11.03
CA LYS A 192 -11.58 -5.89 -11.41
C LYS A 192 -11.07 -7.13 -10.69
N PHE A 193 -9.75 -7.33 -10.61
CA PHE A 193 -9.16 -8.49 -9.92
C PHE A 193 -9.46 -8.49 -8.42
N ILE A 194 -9.54 -7.33 -7.77
CA ILE A 194 -9.95 -7.21 -6.36
C ILE A 194 -11.38 -7.74 -6.14
N HIS A 195 -12.27 -7.62 -7.12
CA HIS A 195 -13.68 -8.00 -6.98
C HIS A 195 -14.06 -9.30 -7.67
N THR A 196 -13.23 -9.81 -8.58
CA THR A 196 -13.53 -11.06 -9.30
C THR A 196 -13.27 -12.27 -8.41
N GLY A 197 -14.21 -13.22 -8.40
CA GLY A 197 -13.98 -14.53 -7.77
C GLY A 197 -12.83 -15.26 -8.46
N THR A 198 -11.94 -15.87 -7.68
CA THR A 198 -10.77 -16.60 -8.19
C THR A 198 -10.44 -17.78 -7.29
N ASP A 199 -9.86 -18.84 -7.88
CA ASP A 199 -9.35 -20.00 -7.15
C ASP A 199 -7.97 -19.73 -6.50
N VAL A 200 -7.42 -18.53 -6.66
CA VAL A 200 -6.16 -18.14 -6.01
C VAL A 200 -6.38 -18.02 -4.50
N PRO A 201 -5.55 -18.69 -3.67
CA PRO A 201 -5.62 -18.54 -2.22
C PRO A 201 -5.54 -17.09 -1.77
N VAL A 202 -6.31 -16.74 -0.76
CA VAL A 202 -6.57 -15.34 -0.36
C VAL A 202 -5.32 -14.54 -0.04
N LEU A 203 -4.33 -15.14 0.64
CA LEU A 203 -3.06 -14.45 0.94
C LEU A 203 -2.19 -14.26 -0.31
N ALA A 204 -2.17 -15.25 -1.20
CA ALA A 204 -1.48 -15.11 -2.48
C ALA A 204 -2.13 -14.01 -3.33
N ARG A 205 -3.47 -13.95 -3.34
CA ARG A 205 -4.22 -12.88 -4.00
C ARG A 205 -3.90 -11.50 -3.43
N ALA A 206 -3.85 -11.37 -2.10
CA ALA A 206 -3.45 -10.12 -1.46
C ALA A 206 -2.01 -9.72 -1.84
N ALA A 207 -1.07 -10.66 -1.83
CA ALA A 207 0.31 -10.40 -2.25
C ALA A 207 0.41 -9.95 -3.73
N MET A 208 -0.38 -10.55 -4.62
CA MET A 208 -0.45 -10.14 -6.03
C MET A 208 -1.00 -8.72 -6.19
N ILE A 209 -2.04 -8.36 -5.44
CA ILE A 209 -2.63 -7.02 -5.44
C ILE A 209 -1.61 -5.99 -4.94
N HIS A 210 -0.92 -6.29 -3.85
CA HIS A 210 0.12 -5.42 -3.30
C HIS A 210 1.28 -5.22 -4.30
N TYR A 211 1.81 -6.32 -4.84
CA TYR A 211 2.85 -6.27 -5.86
C TYR A 211 2.43 -5.42 -7.07
N GLN A 212 1.23 -5.66 -7.60
CA GLN A 212 0.71 -4.93 -8.76
C GLN A 212 0.59 -3.43 -8.47
N PHE A 213 0.03 -3.07 -7.31
CA PHE A 213 -0.09 -1.67 -6.91
C PHE A 213 1.28 -0.98 -6.80
N GLU A 214 2.24 -1.62 -6.13
CA GLU A 214 3.61 -1.09 -6.00
C GLU A 214 4.31 -0.98 -7.37
N ALA A 215 4.13 -1.97 -8.25
CA ALA A 215 4.71 -1.95 -9.59
C ALA A 215 4.11 -0.84 -10.47
N LEU A 216 2.82 -0.57 -10.35
CA LEU A 216 2.15 0.50 -11.09
C LEU A 216 2.57 1.90 -10.61
N HIS A 217 2.88 2.03 -9.33
CA HIS A 217 3.34 3.27 -8.68
C HIS A 217 2.50 4.48 -9.08
N PRO A 218 1.17 4.45 -8.80
CA PRO A 218 0.21 5.34 -9.44
C PRO A 218 0.22 6.79 -8.95
N PHE A 219 0.88 7.09 -7.84
CA PHE A 219 0.98 8.43 -7.30
C PHE A 219 2.39 9.02 -7.48
N LEU A 220 2.53 10.33 -7.36
CA LEU A 220 3.84 10.98 -7.42
C LEU A 220 4.64 10.80 -6.13
N ASP A 221 3.94 10.60 -4.99
CA ASP A 221 4.50 10.28 -3.66
C ASP A 221 3.51 9.43 -2.87
N GLY A 222 3.91 8.82 -1.76
CA GLY A 222 3.04 8.09 -0.83
C GLY A 222 2.59 6.70 -1.28
N ASN A 223 3.10 6.15 -2.38
CA ASN A 223 2.67 4.84 -2.91
C ASN A 223 2.87 3.72 -1.88
N GLY A 224 4.06 3.58 -1.30
CA GLY A 224 4.34 2.52 -0.33
C GLY A 224 3.43 2.56 0.90
N ARG A 225 3.13 3.76 1.41
CA ARG A 225 2.18 3.93 2.54
C ARG A 225 0.76 3.54 2.14
N VAL A 226 0.30 3.94 0.95
CA VAL A 226 -1.01 3.54 0.43
C VAL A 226 -1.09 2.04 0.17
N GLY A 227 -0.03 1.43 -0.39
CA GLY A 227 0.04 -0.02 -0.62
C GLY A 227 -0.11 -0.81 0.69
N ARG A 228 0.55 -0.38 1.76
CA ARG A 228 0.40 -1.00 3.09
C ARG A 228 -0.98 -0.77 3.70
N LEU A 229 -1.55 0.44 3.59
CA LEU A 229 -2.95 0.71 3.97
C LEU A 229 -3.93 -0.17 3.20
N LEU A 230 -3.72 -0.37 1.90
CA LEU A 230 -4.55 -1.23 1.07
C LEU A 230 -4.55 -2.68 1.58
N MET A 231 -3.40 -3.21 2.05
CA MET A 231 -3.33 -4.55 2.64
C MET A 231 -4.19 -4.68 3.90
N ALA A 232 -4.11 -3.71 4.82
CA ALA A 232 -4.92 -3.70 6.04
C ALA A 232 -6.44 -3.67 5.73
N LEU A 233 -6.81 -2.90 4.72
CA LEU A 233 -8.21 -2.78 4.28
C LEU A 233 -8.70 -4.05 3.57
N LEU A 234 -7.88 -4.69 2.73
CA LEU A 234 -8.19 -5.97 2.09
C LEU A 234 -8.44 -7.06 3.13
N PHE A 235 -7.60 -7.17 4.15
CA PHE A 235 -7.77 -8.16 5.21
C PHE A 235 -9.05 -7.94 6.02
N THR A 236 -9.44 -6.68 6.20
CA THR A 236 -10.69 -6.33 6.88
C THR A 236 -11.91 -6.59 6.00
N GLU A 237 -11.91 -6.14 4.75
CA GLU A 237 -13.03 -6.33 3.81
C GLU A 237 -13.29 -7.80 3.50
N TRP A 238 -12.23 -8.61 3.38
CA TRP A 238 -12.32 -10.05 3.15
C TRP A 238 -12.57 -10.87 4.42
N ASN A 239 -12.78 -10.20 5.56
CA ASN A 239 -12.99 -10.82 6.87
C ASN A 239 -11.89 -11.82 7.28
N ILE A 240 -10.66 -11.61 6.81
CA ILE A 240 -9.48 -12.38 7.23
C ILE A 240 -9.10 -11.98 8.64
N LEU A 241 -9.12 -10.69 8.92
CA LEU A 241 -8.95 -10.11 10.25
C LEU A 241 -10.15 -9.20 10.55
N SER A 242 -10.75 -9.37 11.70
CA SER A 242 -11.83 -8.48 12.17
C SER A 242 -11.36 -7.06 12.47
N GLN A 243 -10.04 -6.86 12.54
CA GLN A 243 -9.38 -5.60 12.89
C GLN A 243 -8.02 -5.48 12.18
N PRO A 244 -7.55 -4.27 11.85
CA PRO A 244 -6.29 -4.05 11.14
C PRO A 244 -5.08 -4.24 12.06
N LEU A 245 -4.70 -5.49 12.30
CA LEU A 245 -3.58 -5.86 13.18
C LEU A 245 -2.27 -6.10 12.45
N LEU A 246 -2.32 -6.28 11.15
CA LEU A 246 -1.17 -6.55 10.30
C LEU A 246 -1.12 -5.54 9.15
N ASN A 247 0.08 -5.06 8.95
CA ASN A 247 0.49 -4.34 7.75
C ASN A 247 1.85 -4.81 7.30
#